data_13eb2490f557cc3203f901a697af9955
#
_entry.id   13eb2490f557cc3203f901a697af9955
#
_cell.length_a   1.000
_cell.length_b   1.000
_cell.length_c   1.000
_cell.angle_alpha   90.00
_cell.angle_beta   90.00
_cell.angle_gamma   90.00
#
_symmetry.space_group_name_H-M   'P 1'
#
loop_
_entity.id
_entity.type
_entity.pdbx_description
1 polymer ?
#
loop_
_entity_poly.entity_id
_entity_poly.type
_entity_poly.pdbx_seq_one_letter_code
_entity_poly.pdbx_strand_id
1 'polypeptide(L)'
;MKKFLSSVKNIFISWRFALILLVVYAIVLAVATFIEKVQGTSVARKLIYNQPIFYLLQLLMVIQFIVIGIRMQLWKQRKYGICLFHVSFIVILTGALVTNLFGFEGIVHIREGETTSQLHLTDGTHELPFTIHLDDFKLLRYPGSHSPSSFESFLTISSDSDTRAEHIYMNKVIYEQGYRIYQSSYDSDEQGTVLSVNHDGWGTGITYIGYLLLLVGMLLTVVDPKSRFRQLARQLKKVVPVLLLCCFPSCLSAQEVISNQLEKNTIPVAQAEEWGRMQIQCPTGRIEPINTYTSKLLRKLYRSETFEGLRSEQVIFGFLINPFYWSNIPFIRQSNKEMARELKLPSDKPLFRGPCPLFRNPGFYN
;
A
#
# COMPACT_ATOMS: atom_id res chain seq x y z
N MET A 1 42.50 27.56 -3.61
CA MET A 1 42.08 26.28 -3.00
C MET A 1 41.33 26.46 -1.66
N LYS A 2 41.86 27.17 -0.64
CA LYS A 2 41.17 27.39 0.66
C LYS A 2 39.81 28.10 0.55
N LYS A 3 39.61 29.10 -0.29
CA LYS A 3 38.31 29.75 -0.51
C LYS A 3 37.28 28.86 -1.19
N PHE A 4 37.70 28.00 -2.13
CA PHE A 4 36.82 27.02 -2.77
C PHE A 4 36.34 25.96 -1.77
N LEU A 5 37.26 25.39 -0.98
CA LEU A 5 36.90 24.44 0.09
C LEU A 5 35.96 25.06 1.13
N SER A 6 36.16 26.32 1.51
CA SER A 6 35.25 27.00 2.44
C SER A 6 33.85 27.22 1.86
N SER A 7 33.75 27.56 0.56
CA SER A 7 32.46 27.68 -0.13
C SER A 7 31.73 26.38 -0.25
N VAL A 8 32.40 25.29 -0.63
CA VAL A 8 31.84 23.92 -0.68
C VAL A 8 31.35 23.52 0.70
N LYS A 9 32.17 23.71 1.75
CA LYS A 9 31.77 23.41 3.14
C LYS A 9 30.51 24.20 3.53
N ASN A 10 30.38 25.45 3.18
CA ASN A 10 29.23 26.31 3.49
C ASN A 10 27.95 25.83 2.78
N ILE A 11 28.07 25.35 1.54
CA ILE A 11 26.95 24.76 0.79
C ILE A 11 26.46 23.48 1.49
N PHE A 12 27.38 22.56 1.81
CA PHE A 12 27.04 21.29 2.49
C PHE A 12 26.45 21.50 3.89
N ILE A 13 26.80 22.57 4.58
CA ILE A 13 26.25 22.89 5.90
C ILE A 13 24.90 23.64 5.77
N SER A 14 24.49 24.01 4.57
CA SER A 14 23.29 24.81 4.33
C SER A 14 22.01 23.99 4.50
N TRP A 15 21.03 24.55 5.23
CA TRP A 15 19.67 24.03 5.31
C TRP A 15 19.00 23.88 3.94
N ARG A 16 19.29 24.81 3.01
CA ARG A 16 18.75 24.78 1.65
C ARG A 16 19.23 23.56 0.88
N PHE A 17 20.51 23.22 1.02
CA PHE A 17 21.08 22.02 0.39
C PHE A 17 20.44 20.73 0.92
N ALA A 18 20.24 20.65 2.23
CA ALA A 18 19.56 19.51 2.83
C ALA A 18 18.12 19.31 2.32
N LEU A 19 17.37 20.43 2.17
CA LEU A 19 16.01 20.39 1.60
C LEU A 19 16.02 19.95 0.14
N ILE A 20 16.93 20.49 -0.67
CA ILE A 20 17.06 20.11 -2.09
C ILE A 20 17.40 18.62 -2.19
N LEU A 21 18.36 18.14 -1.39
CA LEU A 21 18.76 16.73 -1.38
C LEU A 21 17.59 15.82 -0.97
N LEU A 22 16.82 16.21 0.03
CA LEU A 22 15.62 15.48 0.48
C LEU A 22 14.57 15.39 -0.64
N VAL A 23 14.32 16.51 -1.34
CA VAL A 23 13.37 16.54 -2.46
C VAL A 23 13.85 15.66 -3.60
N VAL A 24 15.14 15.73 -3.96
CA VAL A 24 15.73 14.87 -4.99
C VAL A 24 15.60 13.40 -4.61
N TYR A 25 15.90 13.05 -3.37
CA TYR A 25 15.76 11.68 -2.87
C TYR A 25 14.31 11.21 -2.96
N ALA A 26 13.35 12.04 -2.54
CA ALA A 26 11.91 11.72 -2.61
C ALA A 26 11.44 11.53 -4.06
N ILE A 27 11.92 12.36 -5.00
CA ILE A 27 11.61 12.22 -6.44
C ILE A 27 12.15 10.90 -6.98
N VAL A 28 13.40 10.55 -6.65
CA VAL A 28 14.01 9.29 -7.10
C VAL A 28 13.21 8.09 -6.58
N LEU A 29 12.80 8.09 -5.30
CA LEU A 29 11.95 7.02 -4.74
C LEU A 29 10.58 6.98 -5.40
N ALA A 30 9.96 8.14 -5.69
CA ALA A 30 8.68 8.18 -6.41
C ALA A 30 8.82 7.58 -7.82
N VAL A 31 9.85 7.95 -8.57
CA VAL A 31 10.14 7.37 -9.90
C VAL A 31 10.35 5.86 -9.80
N ALA A 32 11.12 5.39 -8.82
CA ALA A 32 11.32 3.96 -8.57
C ALA A 32 9.99 3.22 -8.35
N THR A 33 9.09 3.78 -7.53
CA THR A 33 7.76 3.22 -7.27
C THR A 33 6.89 3.13 -8.53
N PHE A 34 6.96 4.14 -9.42
CA PHE A 34 6.24 4.08 -10.70
C PHE A 34 6.81 3.01 -11.64
N ILE A 35 8.14 2.88 -11.72
CA ILE A 35 8.79 1.82 -12.50
C ILE A 35 8.41 0.45 -11.95
N GLU A 36 8.45 0.27 -10.63
CA GLU A 36 8.07 -0.97 -9.96
C GLU A 36 6.62 -1.37 -10.28
N LYS A 37 5.69 -0.42 -10.27
CA LYS A 37 4.29 -0.66 -10.61
C LYS A 37 4.07 -1.12 -12.04
N VAL A 38 4.87 -0.62 -12.99
CA VAL A 38 4.69 -0.88 -14.44
C VAL A 38 5.53 -2.07 -14.91
N GLN A 39 6.76 -2.20 -14.43
CA GLN A 39 7.76 -3.14 -14.93
C GLN A 39 8.21 -4.19 -13.90
N GLY A 40 7.73 -4.10 -12.67
CA GLY A 40 8.06 -5.03 -11.59
C GLY A 40 9.30 -4.63 -10.76
N THR A 41 9.44 -5.27 -9.60
CA THR A 41 10.45 -4.96 -8.58
C THR A 41 11.88 -5.21 -9.09
N SER A 42 12.10 -6.28 -9.87
CA SER A 42 13.42 -6.64 -10.42
C SER A 42 13.99 -5.54 -11.33
N VAL A 43 13.13 -4.94 -12.16
CA VAL A 43 13.52 -3.84 -13.06
C VAL A 43 13.81 -2.57 -12.26
N ALA A 44 12.98 -2.22 -11.28
CA ALA A 44 13.22 -1.06 -10.41
C ALA A 44 14.54 -1.20 -9.62
N ARG A 45 14.85 -2.40 -9.11
CA ARG A 45 16.15 -2.68 -8.49
C ARG A 45 17.31 -2.43 -9.43
N LYS A 46 17.27 -3.00 -10.64
CA LYS A 46 18.35 -2.88 -11.61
C LYS A 46 18.56 -1.45 -12.10
N LEU A 47 17.49 -0.70 -12.34
CA LEU A 47 17.56 0.64 -12.93
C LEU A 47 17.85 1.75 -11.90
N ILE A 48 17.45 1.57 -10.63
CA ILE A 48 17.54 2.63 -9.63
C ILE A 48 18.30 2.17 -8.39
N TYR A 49 17.81 1.17 -7.68
CA TYR A 49 18.33 0.84 -6.35
C TYR A 49 19.75 0.29 -6.36
N ASN A 50 20.14 -0.47 -7.39
CA ASN A 50 21.48 -1.03 -7.55
C ASN A 50 22.46 -0.09 -8.28
N GLN A 51 22.04 1.16 -8.60
CA GLN A 51 22.91 2.09 -9.29
C GLN A 51 23.86 2.82 -8.31
N PRO A 52 25.14 2.99 -8.66
CA PRO A 52 26.12 3.70 -7.82
C PRO A 52 25.70 5.10 -7.41
N ILE A 53 24.94 5.78 -8.29
CA ILE A 53 24.42 7.12 -8.03
C ILE A 53 23.38 7.11 -6.90
N PHE A 54 22.61 6.04 -6.76
CA PHE A 54 21.63 5.88 -5.68
C PHE A 54 22.34 5.69 -4.33
N TYR A 55 23.41 4.87 -4.30
CA TYR A 55 24.24 4.71 -3.10
C TYR A 55 24.91 6.04 -2.68
N LEU A 56 25.43 6.78 -3.65
CA LEU A 56 25.99 8.10 -3.38
C LEU A 56 24.95 9.06 -2.79
N LEU A 57 23.76 9.08 -3.37
CA LEU A 57 22.65 9.89 -2.90
C LEU A 57 22.26 9.53 -1.46
N GLN A 58 22.16 8.22 -1.16
CA GLN A 58 21.86 7.71 0.17
C GLN A 58 22.96 8.07 1.18
N LEU A 59 24.23 7.93 0.82
CA LEU A 59 25.36 8.34 1.65
C LEU A 59 25.34 9.85 1.94
N LEU A 60 25.06 10.67 0.92
CA LEU A 60 24.92 12.12 1.09
C LEU A 60 23.78 12.47 2.05
N MET A 61 22.65 11.75 2.02
CA MET A 61 21.56 11.91 2.97
C MET A 61 22.01 11.62 4.40
N VAL A 62 22.69 10.51 4.62
CA VAL A 62 23.24 10.15 5.96
C VAL A 62 24.18 11.25 6.46
N ILE A 63 25.11 11.70 5.63
CA ILE A 63 26.04 12.80 5.97
C ILE A 63 25.26 14.07 6.34
N GLN A 64 24.20 14.41 5.59
CA GLN A 64 23.39 15.57 5.87
C GLN A 64 22.65 15.49 7.20
N PHE A 65 22.07 14.34 7.55
CA PHE A 65 21.43 14.15 8.85
C PHE A 65 22.42 14.34 10.00
N ILE A 66 23.66 13.82 9.87
CA ILE A 66 24.74 14.01 10.85
C ILE A 66 25.11 15.49 10.97
N VAL A 67 25.40 16.15 9.84
CA VAL A 67 25.83 17.55 9.81
C VAL A 67 24.77 18.48 10.40
N ILE A 68 23.50 18.30 10.06
CA ILE A 68 22.41 19.09 10.62
C ILE A 68 22.24 18.81 12.11
N GLY A 69 22.27 17.56 12.54
CA GLY A 69 22.17 17.19 13.95
C GLY A 69 23.26 17.85 14.81
N ILE A 70 24.51 17.84 14.33
CA ILE A 70 25.64 18.52 15.00
C ILE A 70 25.45 20.04 15.00
N ARG A 71 25.09 20.63 13.84
CA ARG A 71 24.91 22.08 13.71
C ARG A 71 23.80 22.62 14.59
N MET A 72 22.69 21.92 14.66
CA MET A 72 21.56 22.31 15.51
C MET A 72 21.83 22.07 17.01
N GLN A 73 22.96 21.48 17.36
CA GLN A 73 23.33 21.15 18.75
C GLN A 73 22.17 20.50 19.53
N LEU A 74 21.44 19.59 18.88
CA LEU A 74 20.20 19.02 19.42
C LEU A 74 20.40 18.40 20.79
N TRP A 75 21.53 17.73 21.01
CA TRP A 75 21.90 17.15 22.29
C TRP A 75 22.13 18.20 23.39
N LYS A 76 22.90 19.25 23.07
CA LYS A 76 23.17 20.35 24.03
C LYS A 76 21.91 21.11 24.40
N GLN A 77 21.00 21.27 23.45
CA GLN A 77 19.69 21.93 23.67
C GLN A 77 18.68 21.01 24.36
N ARG A 78 19.05 19.81 24.76
CA ARG A 78 18.16 18.79 25.39
C ARG A 78 16.90 18.49 24.57
N LYS A 79 16.96 18.59 23.25
CA LYS A 79 15.89 18.25 22.32
C LYS A 79 15.98 16.78 21.94
N TYR A 80 15.86 15.90 22.94
CA TYR A 80 16.13 14.47 22.79
C TYR A 80 15.21 13.80 21.75
N GLY A 81 13.93 14.17 21.69
CA GLY A 81 13.00 13.62 20.70
C GLY A 81 13.45 13.89 19.27
N ILE A 82 13.81 15.15 18.94
CA ILE A 82 14.30 15.52 17.60
C ILE A 82 15.66 14.89 17.32
N CYS A 83 16.54 14.81 18.33
CA CYS A 83 17.83 14.15 18.19
C CYS A 83 17.66 12.69 17.80
N LEU A 84 16.81 11.97 18.54
CA LEU A 84 16.52 10.56 18.31
C LEU A 84 15.87 10.34 16.92
N PHE A 85 15.01 11.25 16.52
CA PHE A 85 14.41 11.27 15.18
C PHE A 85 15.46 11.35 14.06
N HIS A 86 16.50 12.21 14.20
CA HIS A 86 17.59 12.30 13.23
C HIS A 86 18.46 11.04 13.23
N VAL A 87 18.78 10.51 14.42
CA VAL A 87 19.56 9.27 14.55
C VAL A 87 18.80 8.09 13.94
N SER A 88 17.49 8.02 14.11
CA SER A 88 16.68 6.94 13.52
C SER A 88 16.76 6.89 11.99
N PHE A 89 16.74 8.05 11.31
CA PHE A 89 16.91 8.09 9.86
C PHE A 89 18.30 7.62 9.41
N ILE A 90 19.34 7.98 10.16
CA ILE A 90 20.69 7.48 9.89
C ILE A 90 20.71 5.95 9.98
N VAL A 91 20.13 5.39 11.05
CA VAL A 91 20.08 3.94 11.26
C VAL A 91 19.24 3.25 10.17
N ILE A 92 18.06 3.79 9.82
CA ILE A 92 17.20 3.25 8.76
C ILE A 92 17.92 3.26 7.41
N LEU A 93 18.55 4.37 7.03
CA LEU A 93 19.28 4.47 5.75
C LEU A 93 20.49 3.54 5.73
N THR A 94 21.19 3.39 6.86
CA THR A 94 22.29 2.44 6.98
C THR A 94 21.79 1.01 6.85
N GLY A 95 20.67 0.66 7.51
CA GLY A 95 20.04 -0.65 7.38
C GLY A 95 19.62 -0.96 5.95
N ALA A 96 18.97 0.00 5.26
CA ALA A 96 18.61 -0.14 3.86
C ALA A 96 19.83 -0.32 2.94
N LEU A 97 20.95 0.34 3.23
CA LEU A 97 22.18 0.13 2.49
C LEU A 97 22.73 -1.28 2.71
N VAL A 98 22.74 -1.77 3.96
CA VAL A 98 23.19 -3.12 4.30
C VAL A 98 22.30 -4.17 3.61
N THR A 99 20.98 -4.01 3.65
CA THR A 99 20.04 -4.88 2.91
C THR A 99 20.37 -4.92 1.42
N ASN A 100 20.63 -3.76 0.82
CA ASN A 100 20.87 -3.69 -0.62
C ASN A 100 22.23 -4.27 -1.04
N LEU A 101 23.23 -4.22 -0.16
CA LEU A 101 24.57 -4.75 -0.44
C LEU A 101 24.70 -6.25 -0.14
N PHE A 102 24.02 -6.73 0.88
CA PHE A 102 24.21 -8.09 1.43
C PHE A 102 22.94 -8.95 1.36
N GLY A 103 21.77 -8.32 1.21
CA GLY A 103 20.51 -9.03 1.06
C GLY A 103 20.29 -9.48 -0.38
N PHE A 104 19.70 -10.65 -0.53
CA PHE A 104 19.23 -11.14 -1.83
C PHE A 104 17.90 -11.86 -1.68
N GLU A 105 17.16 -11.93 -2.79
CA GLU A 105 15.93 -12.69 -2.88
C GLU A 105 15.85 -13.42 -4.20
N GLY A 106 15.19 -14.55 -4.18
CA GLY A 106 15.00 -15.37 -5.36
C GLY A 106 13.74 -16.22 -5.26
N ILE A 107 13.57 -17.06 -6.24
CA ILE A 107 12.43 -17.95 -6.39
C ILE A 107 12.92 -19.39 -6.40
N VAL A 108 12.24 -20.24 -5.62
CA VAL A 108 12.35 -21.70 -5.70
C VAL A 108 11.07 -22.22 -6.33
N HIS A 109 11.16 -22.82 -7.49
CA HIS A 109 10.08 -23.55 -8.12
C HIS A 109 10.30 -25.04 -7.91
N ILE A 110 9.30 -25.74 -7.38
CA ILE A 110 9.42 -27.16 -7.02
C ILE A 110 8.09 -27.86 -7.26
N ARG A 111 8.15 -29.06 -7.81
CA ARG A 111 7.00 -29.92 -8.06
C ARG A 111 6.86 -30.97 -6.95
N GLU A 112 5.64 -31.52 -6.81
CA GLU A 112 5.39 -32.60 -5.84
C GLU A 112 6.34 -33.78 -6.03
N GLY A 113 6.91 -34.24 -4.94
CA GLY A 113 7.89 -35.32 -4.91
C GLY A 113 9.32 -34.93 -5.29
N GLU A 114 9.56 -33.67 -5.69
CA GLU A 114 10.89 -33.19 -6.02
C GLU A 114 11.61 -32.59 -4.79
N THR A 115 12.94 -32.59 -4.87
CA THR A 115 13.82 -31.96 -3.88
C THR A 115 14.77 -31.01 -4.58
N THR A 116 14.93 -29.80 -4.05
CA THR A 116 15.86 -28.82 -4.60
C THR A 116 16.59 -28.04 -3.51
N SER A 117 17.82 -27.62 -3.80
CA SER A 117 18.59 -26.62 -3.05
C SER A 117 18.83 -25.36 -3.88
N GLN A 118 18.27 -25.26 -5.10
CA GLN A 118 18.56 -24.18 -6.02
C GLN A 118 17.59 -23.02 -5.85
N LEU A 119 18.14 -21.84 -5.58
CA LEU A 119 17.45 -20.57 -5.55
C LEU A 119 17.73 -19.80 -6.83
N HIS A 120 16.70 -19.53 -7.63
CA HIS A 120 16.80 -18.72 -8.83
C HIS A 120 16.75 -17.24 -8.49
N LEU A 121 17.86 -16.55 -8.66
CA LEU A 121 17.98 -15.10 -8.56
C LEU A 121 17.73 -14.44 -9.93
N THR A 122 17.56 -13.13 -9.95
CA THR A 122 17.42 -12.36 -11.20
C THR A 122 18.67 -12.47 -12.10
N ASP A 123 19.85 -12.61 -11.51
CA ASP A 123 21.16 -12.59 -12.20
C ASP A 123 21.89 -13.95 -12.12
N GLY A 124 21.19 -15.03 -11.76
CA GLY A 124 21.81 -16.37 -11.71
C GLY A 124 21.12 -17.31 -10.73
N THR A 125 21.81 -18.38 -10.36
CA THR A 125 21.34 -19.34 -9.35
C THR A 125 22.25 -19.31 -8.14
N HIS A 126 21.66 -19.46 -6.96
CA HIS A 126 22.35 -19.58 -5.67
C HIS A 126 21.97 -20.90 -5.02
N GLU A 127 22.94 -21.59 -4.42
CA GLU A 127 22.68 -22.83 -3.72
C GLU A 127 22.36 -22.55 -2.25
N LEU A 128 21.21 -23.06 -1.80
CA LEU A 128 20.79 -22.95 -0.41
C LEU A 128 21.58 -23.90 0.47
N PRO A 129 21.88 -23.56 1.74
CA PRO A 129 22.56 -24.43 2.69
C PRO A 129 21.66 -25.54 3.25
N PHE A 130 20.46 -25.70 2.72
CA PHE A 130 19.48 -26.72 3.05
C PHE A 130 18.72 -27.14 1.79
N THR A 131 18.08 -28.30 1.83
CA THR A 131 17.21 -28.78 0.76
C THR A 131 15.75 -28.62 1.12
N ILE A 132 14.92 -28.39 0.13
CA ILE A 132 13.47 -28.29 0.24
C ILE A 132 12.88 -29.41 -0.60
N HIS A 133 12.11 -30.29 0.03
CA HIS A 133 11.29 -31.30 -0.63
C HIS A 133 9.83 -30.91 -0.55
N LEU A 134 9.10 -30.98 -1.65
CA LEU A 134 7.64 -30.76 -1.67
C LEU A 134 6.93 -32.11 -1.51
N ASP A 135 6.36 -32.31 -0.35
CA ASP A 135 5.62 -33.55 -0.03
C ASP A 135 4.23 -33.57 -0.67
N ASP A 136 3.49 -32.44 -0.57
CA ASP A 136 2.12 -32.32 -1.05
C ASP A 136 1.77 -30.83 -1.29
N PHE A 137 0.94 -30.55 -2.28
CA PHE A 137 0.40 -29.21 -2.56
C PHE A 137 -1.13 -29.26 -2.56
N LYS A 138 -1.76 -28.30 -1.88
CA LYS A 138 -3.22 -28.20 -1.80
C LYS A 138 -3.73 -26.84 -2.19
N LEU A 139 -4.61 -26.85 -3.18
CA LEU A 139 -5.37 -25.66 -3.56
C LEU A 139 -6.77 -25.73 -2.92
N LEU A 140 -7.01 -24.84 -1.95
CA LEU A 140 -8.31 -24.69 -1.33
C LEU A 140 -9.15 -23.70 -2.12
N ARG A 141 -10.43 -24.02 -2.30
CA ARG A 141 -11.39 -23.19 -3.03
C ARG A 141 -12.50 -22.71 -2.12
N TYR A 142 -13.11 -21.58 -2.47
CA TYR A 142 -14.31 -21.13 -1.78
C TYR A 142 -15.46 -22.12 -1.99
N PRO A 143 -16.28 -22.41 -0.95
CA PRO A 143 -17.41 -23.34 -1.05
C PRO A 143 -18.33 -22.95 -2.22
N GLY A 144 -18.67 -23.93 -3.07
CA GLY A 144 -19.52 -23.71 -4.24
C GLY A 144 -18.92 -22.85 -5.36
N SER A 145 -17.61 -22.64 -5.38
CA SER A 145 -16.90 -21.85 -6.38
C SER A 145 -15.62 -22.56 -6.86
N HIS A 146 -15.22 -22.31 -8.09
CA HIS A 146 -13.90 -22.72 -8.61
C HIS A 146 -12.78 -21.73 -8.25
N SER A 147 -13.10 -20.60 -7.64
CA SER A 147 -12.10 -19.57 -7.27
C SER A 147 -11.23 -20.02 -6.11
N PRO A 148 -9.91 -19.90 -6.21
CA PRO A 148 -8.98 -20.20 -5.12
C PRO A 148 -9.25 -19.34 -3.88
N SER A 149 -9.27 -19.96 -2.70
CA SER A 149 -9.36 -19.27 -1.42
C SER A 149 -8.02 -19.21 -0.70
N SER A 150 -7.23 -20.29 -0.79
CA SER A 150 -5.89 -20.41 -0.24
C SER A 150 -5.13 -21.48 -1.02
N PHE A 151 -3.82 -21.45 -0.94
CA PHE A 151 -2.96 -22.52 -1.41
C PHE A 151 -1.89 -22.80 -0.36
N GLU A 152 -1.57 -24.07 -0.19
CA GLU A 152 -0.78 -24.59 0.91
C GLU A 152 0.22 -25.62 0.39
N SER A 153 1.44 -25.57 0.89
CA SER A 153 2.48 -26.53 0.55
C SER A 153 2.97 -27.22 1.83
N PHE A 154 3.08 -28.52 1.78
CA PHE A 154 3.68 -29.35 2.82
C PHE A 154 5.10 -29.66 2.37
N LEU A 155 6.07 -29.22 3.17
CA LEU A 155 7.48 -29.24 2.83
C LEU A 155 8.25 -30.04 3.87
N THR A 156 9.23 -30.81 3.42
CA THR A 156 10.28 -31.34 4.28
C THR A 156 11.57 -30.55 4.02
N ILE A 157 12.04 -29.83 5.03
CA ILE A 157 13.30 -29.06 4.98
C ILE A 157 14.37 -29.85 5.67
N SER A 158 15.45 -30.16 4.95
CA SER A 158 16.59 -30.91 5.47
C SER A 158 17.86 -30.07 5.41
N SER A 159 18.50 -29.90 6.56
CA SER A 159 19.82 -29.30 6.71
C SER A 159 20.82 -30.33 7.30
N ASP A 160 22.10 -29.99 7.36
CA ASP A 160 23.13 -30.90 7.88
C ASP A 160 22.84 -31.37 9.31
N SER A 161 22.08 -30.62 10.09
CA SER A 161 21.83 -30.88 11.52
C SER A 161 20.42 -31.34 11.85
N ASP A 162 19.45 -31.11 10.97
CA ASP A 162 18.02 -31.33 11.26
C ASP A 162 17.20 -31.57 10.00
N THR A 163 16.17 -32.40 10.13
CA THR A 163 15.14 -32.58 9.08
C THR A 163 13.80 -32.42 9.72
N ARG A 164 13.00 -31.48 9.21
CA ARG A 164 11.70 -31.16 9.77
C ARG A 164 10.63 -31.00 8.70
N ALA A 165 9.42 -31.45 9.02
CA ALA A 165 8.24 -31.17 8.20
C ALA A 165 7.68 -29.79 8.53
N GLU A 166 7.43 -29.01 7.52
CA GLU A 166 6.87 -27.66 7.61
C GLU A 166 5.64 -27.55 6.73
N HIS A 167 4.66 -26.80 7.20
CA HIS A 167 3.47 -26.46 6.44
C HIS A 167 3.48 -24.95 6.17
N ILE A 168 3.52 -24.56 4.90
CA ILE A 168 3.50 -23.17 4.48
C ILE A 168 2.22 -22.86 3.71
N TYR A 169 1.64 -21.68 4.00
CA TYR A 169 0.43 -21.17 3.36
C TYR A 169 0.48 -19.64 3.27
N MET A 170 -0.53 -19.03 2.68
CA MET A 170 -0.58 -17.57 2.55
C MET A 170 -0.40 -16.90 3.92
N ASN A 171 0.51 -15.93 3.99
CA ASN A 171 0.89 -15.16 5.19
C ASN A 171 1.67 -15.94 6.28
N LYS A 172 1.97 -17.22 6.10
CA LYS A 172 2.92 -17.93 6.97
C LYS A 172 4.33 -17.83 6.39
N VAL A 173 5.30 -17.57 7.26
CA VAL A 173 6.73 -17.49 6.90
C VAL A 173 7.48 -18.61 7.60
N ILE A 174 8.32 -19.34 6.87
CA ILE A 174 9.27 -20.29 7.43
C ILE A 174 10.63 -19.60 7.54
N TYR A 175 11.29 -19.83 8.67
CA TYR A 175 12.65 -19.34 8.93
C TYR A 175 13.60 -20.51 8.99
N GLU A 176 14.64 -20.50 8.14
CA GLU A 176 15.67 -21.50 8.09
C GLU A 176 17.04 -20.87 7.86
N GLN A 177 17.97 -21.03 8.78
CA GLN A 177 19.37 -20.54 8.69
C GLN A 177 19.52 -19.08 8.21
N GLY A 178 18.60 -18.18 8.64
CA GLY A 178 18.60 -16.78 8.24
C GLY A 178 17.82 -16.48 6.94
N TYR A 179 17.32 -17.51 6.27
CA TYR A 179 16.42 -17.37 5.13
C TYR A 179 14.96 -17.31 5.58
N ARG A 180 14.18 -16.53 4.86
CA ARG A 180 12.73 -16.41 5.01
C ARG A 180 12.07 -16.95 3.77
N ILE A 181 11.24 -17.96 3.92
CA ILE A 181 10.54 -18.66 2.83
C ILE A 181 9.08 -18.27 2.89
N TYR A 182 8.52 -17.86 1.77
CA TYR A 182 7.14 -17.41 1.62
C TYR A 182 6.45 -18.21 0.52
N GLN A 183 5.18 -18.50 0.71
CA GLN A 183 4.31 -19.02 -0.34
C GLN A 183 3.99 -17.89 -1.33
N SER A 184 4.45 -17.98 -2.58
CA SER A 184 4.29 -16.92 -3.58
C SER A 184 3.21 -17.24 -4.62
N SER A 185 3.30 -18.39 -5.27
CA SER A 185 2.41 -18.82 -6.35
C SER A 185 2.37 -20.34 -6.43
N TYR A 186 1.69 -20.86 -7.44
CA TYR A 186 1.60 -22.28 -7.73
C TYR A 186 1.46 -22.52 -9.22
N ASP A 187 1.69 -23.76 -9.66
CA ASP A 187 1.57 -24.16 -11.07
C ASP A 187 0.10 -24.30 -11.48
N SER A 188 -0.18 -24.01 -12.74
CA SER A 188 -1.55 -24.07 -13.29
C SER A 188 -2.16 -25.48 -13.27
N ASP A 189 -1.34 -26.53 -13.20
CA ASP A 189 -1.74 -27.94 -13.07
C ASP A 189 -1.93 -28.38 -11.61
N GLU A 190 -1.71 -27.48 -10.65
CA GLU A 190 -1.86 -27.70 -9.21
C GLU A 190 -0.92 -28.78 -8.63
N GLN A 191 0.22 -29.07 -9.33
CA GLN A 191 1.20 -30.09 -8.94
C GLN A 191 2.56 -29.50 -8.56
N GLY A 192 2.63 -28.21 -8.35
CA GLY A 192 3.87 -27.54 -7.99
C GLY A 192 3.64 -26.19 -7.32
N THR A 193 4.66 -25.75 -6.62
CA THR A 193 4.63 -24.51 -5.85
C THR A 193 5.80 -23.61 -6.23
N VAL A 194 5.56 -22.31 -6.10
CA VAL A 194 6.57 -21.28 -6.25
C VAL A 194 6.76 -20.58 -4.93
N LEU A 195 7.93 -20.75 -4.34
CA LEU A 195 8.31 -20.15 -3.08
C LEU A 195 9.20 -18.93 -3.33
N SER A 196 8.93 -17.83 -2.67
CA SER A 196 9.87 -16.69 -2.62
C SER A 196 10.78 -16.85 -1.40
N VAL A 197 12.07 -16.80 -1.62
CA VAL A 197 13.09 -16.95 -0.56
C VAL A 197 13.90 -15.67 -0.47
N ASN A 198 13.94 -15.11 0.72
CA ASN A 198 14.67 -13.87 1.02
C ASN A 198 15.71 -14.12 2.09
N HIS A 199 16.94 -13.66 1.87
CA HIS A 199 18.02 -13.65 2.85
C HIS A 199 18.45 -12.22 3.13
N ASP A 200 18.17 -11.74 4.34
CA ASP A 200 18.61 -10.42 4.84
C ASP A 200 18.81 -10.51 6.36
N GLY A 201 19.96 -11.04 6.76
CA GLY A 201 20.25 -11.28 8.18
C GLY A 201 20.41 -10.00 8.98
N TRP A 202 21.19 -9.05 8.50
CA TRP A 202 21.60 -7.87 9.26
C TRP A 202 20.79 -6.61 8.92
N GLY A 203 20.48 -6.38 7.64
CA GLY A 203 19.87 -5.15 7.17
C GLY A 203 18.46 -4.94 7.76
N THR A 204 17.64 -5.99 7.78
CA THR A 204 16.31 -5.97 8.42
C THR A 204 16.40 -5.64 9.90
N GLY A 205 17.33 -6.26 10.65
CA GLY A 205 17.50 -6.01 12.08
C GLY A 205 17.88 -4.55 12.38
N ILE A 206 18.86 -4.03 11.65
CA ILE A 206 19.29 -2.63 11.76
C ILE A 206 18.12 -1.68 11.45
N THR A 207 17.36 -1.94 10.39
CA THR A 207 16.22 -1.12 9.98
C THR A 207 15.12 -1.12 11.05
N TYR A 208 14.82 -2.27 11.66
CA TYR A 208 13.83 -2.35 12.74
C TYR A 208 14.23 -1.60 14.00
N ILE A 209 15.54 -1.63 14.35
CA ILE A 209 16.07 -0.77 15.42
C ILE A 209 15.83 0.70 15.05
N GLY A 210 16.08 1.08 13.80
CA GLY A 210 15.80 2.43 13.31
C GLY A 210 14.32 2.81 13.41
N TYR A 211 13.38 1.93 13.09
CA TYR A 211 11.93 2.16 13.26
C TYR A 211 11.54 2.31 14.73
N LEU A 212 12.11 1.51 15.62
CA LEU A 212 11.88 1.65 17.06
C LEU A 212 12.36 3.01 17.56
N LEU A 213 13.58 3.42 17.18
CA LEU A 213 14.12 4.74 17.52
C LEU A 213 13.26 5.87 16.96
N LEU A 214 12.74 5.72 15.74
CA LEU A 214 11.83 6.68 15.10
C LEU A 214 10.54 6.83 15.91
N LEU A 215 9.91 5.71 16.28
CA LEU A 215 8.69 5.71 17.09
C LEU A 215 8.92 6.41 18.43
N VAL A 216 9.97 6.04 19.15
CA VAL A 216 10.32 6.65 20.45
C VAL A 216 10.63 8.15 20.27
N GLY A 217 11.38 8.53 19.24
CA GLY A 217 11.68 9.94 18.93
C GLY A 217 10.44 10.77 18.62
N MET A 218 9.48 10.20 17.89
CA MET A 218 8.17 10.82 17.63
C MET A 218 7.38 11.02 18.91
N LEU A 219 7.25 9.99 19.73
CA LEU A 219 6.52 10.05 21.01
C LEU A 219 7.13 11.11 21.93
N LEU A 220 8.46 11.11 22.08
CA LEU A 220 9.15 12.12 22.89
C LEU A 220 8.92 13.54 22.34
N THR A 221 8.91 13.71 21.02
CA THR A 221 8.63 15.03 20.40
C THR A 221 7.19 15.50 20.64
N VAL A 222 6.23 14.60 20.68
CA VAL A 222 4.81 14.91 20.97
C VAL A 222 4.62 15.21 22.46
N VAL A 223 5.29 14.47 23.34
CA VAL A 223 5.14 14.61 24.80
C VAL A 223 5.88 15.84 25.32
N ASP A 224 7.04 16.20 24.75
CA ASP A 224 7.86 17.32 25.22
C ASP A 224 7.10 18.66 25.17
N PRO A 225 6.87 19.32 26.31
CA PRO A 225 6.15 20.61 26.37
C PRO A 225 6.83 21.73 25.61
N LYS A 226 8.16 21.66 25.42
CA LYS A 226 9.01 22.65 24.75
C LYS A 226 9.12 22.35 23.24
N SER A 227 8.55 21.27 22.75
CA SER A 227 8.60 20.91 21.33
C SER A 227 7.85 21.94 20.48
N ARG A 228 8.35 22.19 19.28
CA ARG A 228 7.70 23.07 18.30
C ARG A 228 6.32 22.51 17.90
N PHE A 229 6.16 21.21 17.90
CA PHE A 229 4.87 20.54 17.66
C PHE A 229 3.80 20.99 18.67
N ARG A 230 4.10 20.95 19.96
CA ARG A 230 3.16 21.41 21.01
C ARG A 230 2.91 22.91 20.96
N GLN A 231 3.93 23.70 20.61
CA GLN A 231 3.75 25.16 20.41
C GLN A 231 2.77 25.44 19.27
N LEU A 232 2.94 24.79 18.12
CA LEU A 232 2.04 24.92 16.98
C LEU A 232 0.64 24.37 17.29
N ALA A 233 0.54 23.23 17.96
CA ALA A 233 -0.75 22.68 18.38
C ALA A 233 -1.54 23.61 19.31
N ARG A 234 -0.84 24.32 20.21
CA ARG A 234 -1.47 25.36 21.05
C ARG A 234 -1.95 26.57 20.24
N GLN A 235 -1.20 26.98 19.21
CA GLN A 235 -1.60 28.06 18.31
C GLN A 235 -2.83 27.65 17.47
N LEU A 236 -2.82 26.44 16.93
CA LEU A 236 -3.95 25.88 16.17
C LEU A 236 -5.24 25.80 17.00
N LYS A 237 -5.16 25.41 18.28
CA LYS A 237 -6.33 25.40 19.17
C LYS A 237 -6.99 26.77 19.32
N LYS A 238 -6.25 27.87 19.12
CA LYS A 238 -6.81 29.24 19.13
C LYS A 238 -7.46 29.64 17.80
N VAL A 239 -7.02 29.07 16.68
CA VAL A 239 -7.47 29.41 15.32
C VAL A 239 -8.60 28.50 14.81
N VAL A 240 -8.62 27.22 15.20
CA VAL A 240 -9.63 26.24 14.79
C VAL A 240 -11.08 26.69 15.09
N PRO A 241 -11.44 27.25 16.27
CA PRO A 241 -12.80 27.71 16.49
C PRO A 241 -13.21 28.84 15.53
N VAL A 242 -12.29 29.74 15.19
CA VAL A 242 -12.53 30.84 14.25
C VAL A 242 -12.71 30.31 12.82
N LEU A 243 -11.92 29.33 12.40
CA LEU A 243 -12.01 28.70 11.10
C LEU A 243 -13.31 27.88 10.94
N LEU A 244 -13.72 27.15 11.99
CA LEU A 244 -15.00 26.45 12.04
C LEU A 244 -16.18 27.41 11.96
N LEU A 245 -16.10 28.58 12.62
CA LEU A 245 -17.13 29.61 12.56
C LEU A 245 -17.25 30.23 11.16
N CYS A 246 -16.15 30.37 10.42
CA CYS A 246 -16.12 30.89 9.06
C CYS A 246 -16.57 29.88 7.99
N CYS A 247 -16.46 28.58 8.28
CA CYS A 247 -16.86 27.51 7.33
C CYS A 247 -18.33 27.10 7.46
N PHE A 248 -19.08 27.69 8.39
CA PHE A 248 -20.48 27.41 8.63
C PHE A 248 -21.40 28.49 8.03
N PRO A 249 -21.42 28.70 6.72
CA PRO A 249 -22.71 28.89 6.11
C PRO A 249 -22.81 28.40 4.67
N SER A 250 -24.00 27.94 4.28
CA SER A 250 -24.56 27.95 2.94
C SER A 250 -24.55 26.68 2.09
N CYS A 251 -24.57 25.46 2.64
CA CYS A 251 -24.81 24.27 1.80
C CYS A 251 -26.11 23.48 2.13
N LEU A 252 -27.02 24.01 2.92
CA LEU A 252 -28.15 23.21 3.47
C LEU A 252 -29.42 23.17 2.67
N SER A 253 -29.66 24.06 1.71
CA SER A 253 -31.03 24.23 1.18
C SER A 253 -31.35 23.51 -0.14
N ALA A 254 -30.36 23.12 -0.95
CA ALA A 254 -30.60 22.45 -2.23
C ALA A 254 -30.56 20.91 -2.15
N GLN A 255 -29.90 20.38 -1.15
CA GLN A 255 -29.67 18.94 -0.98
C GLN A 255 -30.86 18.20 -0.36
N GLU A 256 -31.65 18.86 0.47
CA GLU A 256 -32.82 18.25 1.13
C GLU A 256 -33.94 17.83 0.17
N VAL A 257 -34.19 18.60 -0.91
CA VAL A 257 -35.28 18.29 -1.84
C VAL A 257 -34.99 17.06 -2.70
N ILE A 258 -33.72 16.88 -3.09
CA ILE A 258 -33.28 15.72 -3.91
C ILE A 258 -33.22 14.45 -3.03
N SER A 259 -32.76 14.54 -1.79
CA SER A 259 -32.69 13.40 -0.89
C SER A 259 -34.08 12.83 -0.57
N ASN A 260 -35.08 13.67 -0.32
CA ASN A 260 -36.44 13.24 -0.01
C ASN A 260 -37.13 12.49 -1.15
N GLN A 261 -36.82 12.81 -2.41
CA GLN A 261 -37.35 12.06 -3.56
C GLN A 261 -36.61 10.73 -3.77
N LEU A 262 -35.31 10.69 -3.52
CA LEU A 262 -34.51 9.48 -3.61
C LEU A 262 -34.94 8.49 -2.52
N GLU A 263 -35.14 8.94 -1.29
CA GLU A 263 -35.57 8.11 -0.15
C GLU A 263 -36.92 7.40 -0.40
N LYS A 264 -37.85 8.04 -1.10
CA LYS A 264 -39.14 7.43 -1.47
C LYS A 264 -39.01 6.29 -2.50
N ASN A 265 -37.92 6.24 -3.23
CA ASN A 265 -37.68 5.26 -4.30
C ASN A 265 -36.56 4.26 -3.93
N THR A 266 -36.32 4.05 -2.64
CA THR A 266 -35.39 3.08 -2.10
C THR A 266 -35.96 2.46 -0.82
N ILE A 267 -35.17 1.53 -0.21
CA ILE A 267 -35.56 0.90 1.05
C ILE A 267 -35.27 1.83 2.25
N PRO A 268 -36.05 1.70 3.34
CA PRO A 268 -35.78 2.41 4.57
C PRO A 268 -34.37 2.06 5.16
N VAL A 269 -33.76 3.01 5.87
CA VAL A 269 -32.42 2.83 6.46
C VAL A 269 -32.35 1.59 7.35
N ALA A 270 -33.37 1.35 8.19
CA ALA A 270 -33.41 0.18 9.08
C ALA A 270 -33.36 -1.14 8.31
N GLN A 271 -34.12 -1.23 7.21
CA GLN A 271 -34.13 -2.41 6.33
C GLN A 271 -32.80 -2.54 5.58
N ALA A 272 -32.20 -1.43 5.14
CA ALA A 272 -30.89 -1.43 4.51
C ALA A 272 -29.80 -1.96 5.45
N GLU A 273 -29.84 -1.60 6.73
CA GLU A 273 -28.93 -2.10 7.75
C GLU A 273 -29.11 -3.59 8.01
N GLU A 274 -30.33 -4.08 8.10
CA GLU A 274 -30.61 -5.50 8.29
C GLU A 274 -30.12 -6.32 7.10
N TRP A 275 -30.47 -5.93 5.87
CA TRP A 275 -30.03 -6.62 4.66
C TRP A 275 -28.51 -6.49 4.45
N GLY A 276 -27.93 -5.35 4.84
CA GLY A 276 -26.49 -5.13 4.77
C GLY A 276 -25.65 -6.12 5.57
N ARG A 277 -26.22 -6.74 6.60
CA ARG A 277 -25.56 -7.77 7.44
C ARG A 277 -25.62 -9.16 6.82
N MET A 278 -26.52 -9.41 5.89
CA MET A 278 -26.63 -10.71 5.20
C MET A 278 -25.36 -10.97 4.40
N GLN A 279 -24.95 -12.22 4.34
CA GLN A 279 -23.75 -12.64 3.61
C GLN A 279 -24.12 -13.05 2.19
N ILE A 280 -23.31 -12.64 1.24
CA ILE A 280 -23.40 -13.05 -0.16
C ILE A 280 -22.06 -13.57 -0.66
N GLN A 281 -22.11 -14.45 -1.62
CA GLN A 281 -20.91 -14.89 -2.32
C GLN A 281 -20.66 -13.98 -3.53
N CYS A 282 -19.50 -13.34 -3.54
CA CYS A 282 -19.08 -12.49 -4.65
C CYS A 282 -18.64 -13.32 -5.88
N PRO A 283 -18.59 -12.71 -7.09
CA PRO A 283 -18.10 -13.38 -8.28
C PRO A 283 -16.67 -13.95 -8.16
N THR A 284 -15.89 -13.44 -7.22
CA THR A 284 -14.55 -13.94 -6.88
C THR A 284 -14.56 -15.16 -5.95
N GLY A 285 -15.75 -15.69 -5.58
CA GLY A 285 -15.93 -16.80 -4.66
C GLY A 285 -15.93 -16.44 -3.17
N ARG A 286 -15.44 -15.27 -2.81
CA ARG A 286 -15.37 -14.80 -1.42
C ARG A 286 -16.76 -14.49 -0.85
N ILE A 287 -17.00 -14.94 0.37
CA ILE A 287 -18.22 -14.58 1.12
C ILE A 287 -17.96 -13.30 1.88
N GLU A 288 -18.85 -12.33 1.72
CA GLU A 288 -18.79 -11.04 2.43
C GLU A 288 -20.18 -10.47 2.70
N PRO A 289 -20.34 -9.58 3.69
CA PRO A 289 -21.61 -8.91 3.94
C PRO A 289 -22.06 -8.02 2.76
N ILE A 290 -23.36 -7.94 2.54
CA ILE A 290 -23.95 -7.11 1.45
C ILE A 290 -23.48 -5.66 1.54
N ASN A 291 -23.40 -5.07 2.74
CA ASN A 291 -22.92 -3.69 2.89
C ASN A 291 -21.49 -3.50 2.35
N THR A 292 -20.63 -4.47 2.56
CA THR A 292 -19.25 -4.44 2.02
C THR A 292 -19.25 -4.53 0.50
N TYR A 293 -20.07 -5.41 -0.05
CA TYR A 293 -20.21 -5.57 -1.50
C TYR A 293 -20.78 -4.33 -2.17
N THR A 294 -21.91 -3.80 -1.65
CA THR A 294 -22.56 -2.61 -2.19
C THR A 294 -21.69 -1.35 -2.06
N SER A 295 -20.95 -1.21 -0.96
CA SER A 295 -19.97 -0.12 -0.78
C SER A 295 -18.83 -0.20 -1.81
N LYS A 296 -18.28 -1.39 -2.07
CA LYS A 296 -17.29 -1.59 -3.13
C LYS A 296 -17.87 -1.27 -4.52
N LEU A 297 -19.09 -1.69 -4.77
CA LEU A 297 -19.79 -1.45 -6.04
C LEU A 297 -20.05 0.05 -6.25
N LEU A 298 -20.58 0.74 -5.25
CA LEU A 298 -20.85 2.18 -5.34
C LEU A 298 -19.55 2.98 -5.49
N ARG A 299 -18.46 2.60 -4.80
CA ARG A 299 -17.15 3.23 -5.02
C ARG A 299 -16.61 3.04 -6.43
N LYS A 300 -16.90 1.91 -7.08
CA LYS A 300 -16.54 1.71 -8.49
C LYS A 300 -17.39 2.55 -9.43
N LEU A 301 -18.68 2.70 -9.15
CA LEU A 301 -19.64 3.41 -9.99
C LEU A 301 -19.58 4.93 -9.78
N TYR A 302 -19.56 5.39 -8.53
CA TYR A 302 -19.70 6.80 -8.17
C TYR A 302 -18.47 7.41 -7.50
N ARG A 303 -17.49 6.59 -7.06
CA ARG A 303 -16.29 6.98 -6.33
C ARG A 303 -16.55 7.53 -4.91
N SER A 304 -17.67 7.18 -4.32
CA SER A 304 -18.04 7.48 -2.94
C SER A 304 -18.70 6.25 -2.31
N GLU A 305 -18.79 6.23 -0.99
CA GLU A 305 -19.51 5.21 -0.22
C GLU A 305 -20.98 5.57 0.00
N THR A 306 -21.33 6.81 -0.27
CA THR A 306 -22.69 7.34 -0.18
C THR A 306 -23.03 8.12 -1.43
N PHE A 307 -24.33 8.22 -1.74
CA PHE A 307 -24.84 9.00 -2.85
C PHE A 307 -26.01 9.88 -2.36
N GLU A 308 -25.85 11.20 -2.43
CA GLU A 308 -26.87 12.18 -2.02
C GLU A 308 -27.48 11.89 -0.62
N GLY A 309 -26.63 11.49 0.34
CA GLY A 309 -27.04 11.15 1.69
C GLY A 309 -27.48 9.70 1.90
N LEU A 310 -27.75 8.95 0.83
CA LEU A 310 -28.12 7.54 0.90
C LEU A 310 -26.92 6.64 1.09
N ARG A 311 -27.09 5.56 1.83
CA ARG A 311 -26.11 4.50 2.02
C ARG A 311 -25.97 3.66 0.74
N SER A 312 -24.85 2.98 0.60
CA SER A 312 -24.60 2.13 -0.58
C SER A 312 -25.65 1.05 -0.78
N GLU A 313 -26.16 0.45 0.30
CA GLU A 313 -27.24 -0.54 0.26
C GLU A 313 -28.52 0.06 -0.29
N GLN A 314 -28.91 1.25 0.19
CA GLN A 314 -30.10 1.95 -0.28
C GLN A 314 -30.03 2.25 -1.79
N VAL A 315 -28.87 2.69 -2.27
CA VAL A 315 -28.65 2.99 -3.69
C VAL A 315 -28.78 1.74 -4.55
N ILE A 316 -28.08 0.66 -4.19
CA ILE A 316 -28.05 -0.57 -4.98
C ILE A 316 -29.41 -1.28 -4.92
N PHE A 317 -30.04 -1.37 -3.76
CA PHE A 317 -31.37 -1.96 -3.64
C PHE A 317 -32.44 -1.07 -4.29
N GLY A 318 -32.30 0.25 -4.22
CA GLY A 318 -33.18 1.18 -4.95
C GLY A 318 -33.17 0.91 -6.45
N PHE A 319 -31.94 0.71 -7.01
CA PHE A 319 -31.80 0.36 -8.42
C PHE A 319 -32.45 -1.00 -8.77
N LEU A 320 -32.33 -2.00 -7.89
CA LEU A 320 -32.93 -3.31 -8.09
C LEU A 320 -34.46 -3.29 -8.00
N ILE A 321 -35.02 -2.48 -7.08
CA ILE A 321 -36.43 -2.41 -6.81
C ILE A 321 -37.16 -1.50 -7.85
N ASN A 322 -36.57 -0.35 -8.18
CA ASN A 322 -37.14 0.59 -9.13
C ASN A 322 -36.12 1.00 -10.22
N PRO A 323 -35.78 0.08 -11.13
CA PRO A 323 -34.74 0.32 -12.15
C PRO A 323 -35.09 1.48 -13.09
N PHE A 324 -36.37 1.70 -13.38
CA PHE A 324 -36.81 2.81 -14.24
C PHE A 324 -36.58 4.19 -13.64
N TYR A 325 -36.81 4.33 -12.34
CA TYR A 325 -36.52 5.58 -11.63
C TYR A 325 -35.03 5.81 -11.56
N TRP A 326 -34.27 4.82 -11.07
CA TRP A 326 -32.83 4.91 -10.87
C TRP A 326 -32.03 5.01 -12.17
N SER A 327 -32.55 4.51 -13.28
CA SER A 327 -31.93 4.67 -14.59
C SER A 327 -31.88 6.14 -15.05
N ASN A 328 -32.75 7.00 -14.52
CA ASN A 328 -32.73 8.43 -14.80
C ASN A 328 -31.84 9.25 -13.85
N ILE A 329 -31.29 8.61 -12.82
CA ILE A 329 -30.40 9.24 -11.84
C ILE A 329 -28.96 9.17 -12.33
N PRO A 330 -28.22 10.29 -12.41
CA PRO A 330 -26.85 10.31 -12.87
C PRO A 330 -25.88 9.92 -11.71
N PHE A 331 -25.68 8.63 -11.46
CA PHE A 331 -24.80 8.15 -10.39
C PHE A 331 -23.59 7.35 -10.88
N ILE A 332 -23.50 7.02 -12.18
CA ILE A 332 -22.36 6.31 -12.75
C ILE A 332 -21.32 7.32 -13.24
N ARG A 333 -20.16 7.34 -12.61
CA ARG A 333 -19.07 8.26 -12.94
C ARG A 333 -18.16 7.68 -14.00
N GLN A 334 -18.08 8.35 -15.16
CA GLN A 334 -17.17 7.99 -16.24
C GLN A 334 -15.80 8.65 -16.04
N SER A 335 -14.75 7.85 -15.95
CA SER A 335 -13.36 8.32 -15.73
C SER A 335 -12.54 8.45 -17.01
N ASN A 336 -12.92 7.73 -18.08
CA ASN A 336 -12.23 7.81 -19.35
C ASN A 336 -12.73 9.07 -20.10
N LYS A 337 -11.77 9.99 -20.36
CA LYS A 337 -12.07 11.27 -21.02
C LYS A 337 -12.54 11.10 -22.47
N GLU A 338 -12.06 10.12 -23.19
CA GLU A 338 -12.44 9.83 -24.57
C GLU A 338 -13.89 9.34 -24.62
N MET A 339 -14.21 8.33 -23.80
CA MET A 339 -15.56 7.80 -23.67
C MET A 339 -16.55 8.86 -23.14
N ALA A 340 -16.12 9.74 -22.23
CA ALA A 340 -16.95 10.84 -21.76
C ALA A 340 -17.26 11.85 -22.89
N ARG A 341 -16.31 12.11 -23.81
CA ARG A 341 -16.53 12.95 -25.00
C ARG A 341 -17.48 12.30 -26.00
N GLU A 342 -17.30 11.03 -26.30
CA GLU A 342 -18.21 10.28 -27.20
C GLU A 342 -19.64 10.28 -26.68
N LEU A 343 -19.80 10.15 -25.37
CA LEU A 343 -21.08 10.14 -24.68
C LEU A 343 -21.62 11.56 -24.42
N LYS A 344 -20.92 12.60 -24.84
CA LYS A 344 -21.29 14.03 -24.67
C LYS A 344 -21.60 14.39 -23.21
N LEU A 345 -20.84 13.85 -22.27
CA LEU A 345 -21.01 14.13 -20.84
C LEU A 345 -20.37 15.48 -20.47
N PRO A 346 -20.91 16.21 -19.47
CA PRO A 346 -20.32 17.42 -18.93
C PRO A 346 -18.88 17.16 -18.44
N SER A 347 -17.95 18.05 -18.76
CA SER A 347 -16.52 17.88 -18.44
C SER A 347 -16.22 18.00 -16.94
N ASP A 348 -17.03 18.74 -16.20
CA ASP A 348 -16.92 18.99 -14.75
C ASP A 348 -17.49 17.86 -13.90
N LYS A 349 -18.57 17.22 -14.35
CA LYS A 349 -19.22 16.07 -13.70
C LYS A 349 -19.63 15.03 -14.74
N PRO A 350 -18.71 14.17 -15.22
CA PRO A 350 -19.05 13.15 -16.22
C PRO A 350 -19.87 12.02 -15.58
N LEU A 351 -21.13 12.32 -15.22
CA LEU A 351 -22.09 11.38 -14.65
C LEU A 351 -23.04 10.87 -15.72
N PHE A 352 -23.24 9.57 -15.73
CA PHE A 352 -24.14 8.87 -16.63
C PHE A 352 -25.56 8.83 -16.08
N ARG A 353 -26.55 9.10 -16.95
CA ARG A 353 -27.98 8.85 -16.70
C ARG A 353 -28.42 7.61 -17.47
N GLY A 354 -29.21 6.77 -16.83
CA GLY A 354 -29.98 5.76 -17.49
C GLY A 354 -29.34 4.44 -17.80
N PRO A 355 -30.06 3.48 -18.35
CA PRO A 355 -29.45 2.29 -18.88
C PRO A 355 -28.42 2.74 -19.88
N CYS A 356 -27.17 2.34 -19.62
CA CYS A 356 -26.03 2.63 -20.49
C CYS A 356 -26.45 2.40 -21.94
N PRO A 357 -26.19 3.33 -22.88
CA PRO A 357 -26.48 3.10 -24.30
C PRO A 357 -25.86 1.80 -24.82
N LEU A 358 -24.84 1.28 -24.14
CA LEU A 358 -24.24 -0.03 -24.40
C LEU A 358 -25.23 -1.21 -24.18
N PHE A 359 -26.25 -1.05 -23.31
CA PHE A 359 -27.28 -2.07 -23.10
C PHE A 359 -28.55 -1.84 -23.95
N ARG A 360 -28.60 -0.78 -24.76
CA ARG A 360 -29.69 -0.50 -25.67
C ARG A 360 -29.55 -1.20 -27.02
N ASN A 361 -28.42 -1.89 -27.28
CA ASN A 361 -28.20 -2.65 -28.49
C ASN A 361 -28.80 -4.05 -28.31
N PRO A 362 -29.88 -4.41 -29.03
CA PRO A 362 -30.52 -5.73 -28.91
C PRO A 362 -29.66 -6.90 -29.36
N GLY A 363 -28.44 -6.63 -29.82
CA GLY A 363 -27.46 -7.66 -30.23
C GLY A 363 -26.61 -8.27 -29.12
N PHE A 364 -26.78 -7.84 -27.84
CA PHE A 364 -26.01 -8.41 -26.72
C PHE A 364 -26.72 -9.54 -25.97
N TYR A 365 -27.90 -9.94 -26.42
CA TYR A 365 -28.70 -11.04 -25.85
C TYR A 365 -28.87 -12.23 -26.82
N ASN A 366 -27.90 -12.47 -27.71
CA ASN A 366 -27.82 -13.73 -28.47
C ASN A 366 -26.49 -14.41 -28.20
#